data_3fd647d91004036387cde93de0276ddf
#
_entry.id   3fd647d91004036387cde93de0276ddf
#
_cell.length_a   1.000
_cell.length_b   1.000
_cell.length_c   1.000
_cell.angle_alpha   90.00
_cell.angle_beta   90.00
_cell.angle_gamma   90.00
#
_symmetry.space_group_name_H-M   'P 1'
#
loop_
_entity.id
_entity.type
_entity.pdbx_description
1 polymer ?
#
loop_
_entity_poly.entity_id
_entity_poly.type
_entity_poly.pdbx_seq_one_letter_code
_entity_poly.pdbx_strand_id
1 'polypeptide(L)'
;LPVLPSKDSGSLKSLPIIFKRKALVNLYFLTATLVTAHFIAYTYIEPFLLQISGFSEGFATLALLVYGLAGIGGSILYAKSNEAGFCRNIFAPVLGIIISLFLLQYSPFYLYPLFLVAFWGACIMLFSLNGHERVIRFASDATDVAMSLYSGIFNIGIGAGALAGGLFVTQMGLSLIGFYGALLAVPTLIFCYFIQKNA
;
A
#
# COMPACT_ATOMS: atom_id res chain seq x y z
N LEU A 1 -11.69 34.31 9.76
CA LEU A 1 -11.87 33.20 8.81
C LEU A 1 -13.35 32.83 8.77
N PRO A 2 -14.01 32.78 7.61
CA PRO A 2 -15.40 32.35 7.54
C PRO A 2 -15.51 30.90 8.02
N VAL A 3 -16.43 30.62 8.93
CA VAL A 3 -16.78 29.26 9.33
C VAL A 3 -17.54 28.65 8.15
N LEU A 4 -16.85 27.84 7.34
CA LEU A 4 -17.47 27.05 6.29
C LEU A 4 -18.14 25.85 7.00
N PRO A 5 -19.48 25.73 6.97
CA PRO A 5 -20.13 24.54 7.50
C PRO A 5 -19.70 23.34 6.65
N SER A 6 -19.04 22.38 7.26
CA SER A 6 -18.74 21.11 6.61
C SER A 6 -20.07 20.38 6.37
N LYS A 7 -20.53 20.37 5.12
CA LYS A 7 -21.76 19.66 4.73
C LYS A 7 -21.61 18.14 4.77
N ASP A 8 -20.35 17.66 4.81
CA ASP A 8 -19.99 16.25 4.64
C ASP A 8 -19.33 15.65 5.89
N SER A 9 -19.32 16.35 7.01
CA SER A 9 -18.84 15.85 8.30
C SER A 9 -19.84 14.85 8.88
N GLY A 10 -19.74 13.59 8.48
CA GLY A 10 -20.46 12.52 9.13
C GLY A 10 -20.20 12.52 10.64
N SER A 11 -21.15 12.04 11.42
CA SER A 11 -20.96 11.77 12.85
C SER A 11 -20.63 10.29 13.04
N LEU A 12 -20.17 9.90 14.25
CA LEU A 12 -19.98 8.47 14.60
C LEU A 12 -21.26 7.64 14.39
N LYS A 13 -22.43 8.26 14.33
CA LYS A 13 -23.70 7.62 13.96
C LYS A 13 -23.72 7.12 12.51
N SER A 14 -22.82 7.59 11.66
CA SER A 14 -22.68 7.11 10.27
C SER A 14 -21.96 5.76 10.16
N LEU A 15 -21.27 5.29 11.21
CA LEU A 15 -20.53 4.03 11.18
C LEU A 15 -21.35 2.82 10.71
N PRO A 16 -22.58 2.57 11.23
CA PRO A 16 -23.38 1.43 10.77
C PRO A 16 -23.72 1.51 9.27
N ILE A 17 -23.86 2.71 8.71
CA ILE A 17 -24.15 2.94 7.30
C ILE A 17 -22.90 2.67 6.47
N ILE A 18 -21.73 3.17 6.91
CA ILE A 18 -20.43 2.96 6.28
C ILE A 18 -20.14 1.46 6.14
N PHE A 19 -20.30 0.68 7.21
CA PHE A 19 -20.05 -0.77 7.20
C PHE A 19 -21.05 -1.59 6.38
N LYS A 20 -22.18 -1.03 5.95
CA LYS A 20 -23.09 -1.67 5.00
C LYS A 20 -22.65 -1.51 3.52
N ARG A 21 -21.70 -0.60 3.24
CA ARG A 21 -21.19 -0.33 1.88
C ARG A 21 -20.14 -1.37 1.50
N LYS A 22 -20.55 -2.39 0.79
CA LYS A 22 -19.68 -3.54 0.44
C LYS A 22 -18.39 -3.12 -0.27
N ALA A 23 -18.44 -2.16 -1.21
CA ALA A 23 -17.26 -1.67 -1.92
C ALA A 23 -16.25 -1.02 -0.96
N LEU A 24 -16.73 -0.18 -0.03
CA LEU A 24 -15.90 0.50 0.96
C LEU A 24 -15.30 -0.48 1.98
N VAL A 25 -16.08 -1.43 2.46
CA VAL A 25 -15.59 -2.47 3.38
C VAL A 25 -14.53 -3.33 2.72
N ASN A 26 -14.72 -3.75 1.46
CA ASN A 26 -13.69 -4.47 0.72
C ASN A 26 -12.41 -3.62 0.50
N LEU A 27 -12.55 -2.30 0.30
CA LEU A 27 -11.41 -1.40 0.20
C LEU A 27 -10.65 -1.31 1.54
N TYR A 28 -11.34 -1.31 2.67
CA TYR A 28 -10.71 -1.35 4.00
C TYR A 28 -9.93 -2.66 4.22
N PHE A 29 -10.50 -3.81 3.87
CA PHE A 29 -9.81 -5.10 3.95
C PHE A 29 -8.62 -5.17 2.99
N LEU A 30 -8.78 -4.68 1.75
CA LEU A 30 -7.69 -4.55 0.80
C LEU A 30 -6.54 -3.74 1.40
N THR A 31 -6.85 -2.57 1.96
CA THR A 31 -5.85 -1.67 2.55
C THR A 31 -5.16 -2.31 3.76
N ALA A 32 -5.92 -2.86 4.70
CA ALA A 32 -5.36 -3.55 5.86
C ALA A 32 -4.38 -4.64 5.45
N THR A 33 -4.80 -5.53 4.53
CA THR A 33 -3.99 -6.68 4.10
C THR A 33 -2.77 -6.25 3.29
N LEU A 34 -2.96 -5.37 2.30
CA LEU A 34 -1.86 -4.93 1.42
C LEU A 34 -0.82 -4.11 2.17
N VAL A 35 -1.25 -3.20 3.04
CA VAL A 35 -0.33 -2.37 3.83
C VAL A 35 0.44 -3.24 4.83
N THR A 36 -0.21 -4.20 5.49
CA THR A 36 0.48 -5.19 6.33
C THR A 36 1.53 -5.95 5.52
N ALA A 37 1.15 -6.50 4.38
CA ALA A 37 2.06 -7.23 3.50
C ALA A 37 3.25 -6.39 3.02
N HIS A 38 2.99 -5.15 2.64
CA HIS A 38 4.00 -4.17 2.25
C HIS A 38 5.00 -3.91 3.38
N PHE A 39 4.51 -3.64 4.60
CA PHE A 39 5.37 -3.30 5.74
C PHE A 39 6.11 -4.49 6.34
N ILE A 40 5.70 -5.74 6.08
CA ILE A 40 6.52 -6.93 6.37
C ILE A 40 7.91 -6.80 5.71
N ALA A 41 7.96 -6.39 4.45
CA ALA A 41 9.21 -6.26 3.71
C ALA A 41 9.84 -4.88 3.86
N TYR A 42 9.05 -3.81 3.79
CA TYR A 42 9.56 -2.44 3.81
C TYR A 42 10.29 -2.09 5.10
N THR A 43 9.81 -2.53 6.25
CA THR A 43 10.46 -2.31 7.56
C THR A 43 11.86 -2.94 7.63
N TYR A 44 12.07 -4.01 6.88
CA TYR A 44 13.32 -4.80 6.91
C TYR A 44 14.13 -4.69 5.62
N ILE A 45 13.80 -3.76 4.73
CA ILE A 45 14.48 -3.62 3.43
C ILE A 45 15.94 -3.22 3.61
N GLU A 46 16.27 -2.32 4.56
CA GLU A 46 17.62 -1.90 4.82
C GLU A 46 18.49 -3.06 5.32
N PRO A 47 18.15 -3.76 6.43
CA PRO A 47 18.91 -4.93 6.85
C PRO A 47 18.96 -6.03 5.78
N PHE A 48 17.92 -6.18 4.94
CA PHE A 48 17.94 -7.11 3.81
C PHE A 48 19.03 -6.73 2.79
N LEU A 49 19.10 -5.47 2.38
CA LEU A 49 20.10 -4.99 1.43
C LEU A 49 21.52 -5.11 1.99
N LEU A 50 21.72 -4.83 3.29
CA LEU A 50 23.04 -4.91 3.93
C LEU A 50 23.48 -6.37 4.16
N GLN A 51 22.64 -7.18 4.78
CA GLN A 51 23.03 -8.49 5.31
C GLN A 51 22.82 -9.65 4.31
N ILE A 52 21.80 -9.55 3.47
CA ILE A 52 21.45 -10.62 2.51
C ILE A 52 22.05 -10.30 1.14
N SER A 53 21.85 -9.06 0.67
CA SER A 53 22.34 -8.67 -0.66
C SER A 53 23.81 -8.18 -0.66
N GLY A 54 24.40 -7.90 0.52
CA GLY A 54 25.80 -7.51 0.65
C GLY A 54 26.11 -6.09 0.16
N PHE A 55 25.11 -5.22 0.05
CA PHE A 55 25.31 -3.83 -0.34
C PHE A 55 25.83 -2.97 0.80
N SER A 56 26.45 -1.83 0.47
CA SER A 56 26.91 -0.84 1.46
C SER A 56 25.74 -0.04 2.05
N GLU A 57 25.97 0.58 3.22
CA GLU A 57 24.99 1.49 3.85
C GLU A 57 24.63 2.66 2.92
N GLY A 58 25.59 3.21 2.18
CA GLY A 58 25.32 4.27 1.19
C GLY A 58 24.39 3.80 0.07
N PHE A 59 24.53 2.55 -0.38
CA PHE A 59 23.60 1.98 -1.38
C PHE A 59 22.22 1.75 -0.79
N ALA A 60 22.10 1.25 0.43
CA ALA A 60 20.81 1.05 1.09
C ALA A 60 20.08 2.40 1.29
N THR A 61 20.79 3.44 1.72
CA THR A 61 20.28 4.81 1.81
C THR A 61 19.80 5.34 0.46
N LEU A 62 20.60 5.12 -0.60
CA LEU A 62 20.21 5.50 -1.96
C LEU A 62 18.95 4.77 -2.42
N ALA A 63 18.82 3.48 -2.13
CA ALA A 63 17.62 2.69 -2.48
C ALA A 63 16.36 3.24 -1.80
N LEU A 64 16.44 3.61 -0.51
CA LEU A 64 15.32 4.23 0.20
C LEU A 64 14.97 5.62 -0.36
N LEU A 65 15.97 6.41 -0.73
CA LEU A 65 15.77 7.70 -1.40
C LEU A 65 15.07 7.53 -2.75
N VAL A 66 15.55 6.59 -3.57
CA VAL A 66 14.96 6.25 -4.88
C VAL A 66 13.53 5.79 -4.72
N TYR A 67 13.24 4.94 -3.72
CA TYR A 67 11.88 4.51 -3.38
C TYR A 67 10.95 5.72 -3.11
N GLY A 68 11.39 6.66 -2.27
CA GLY A 68 10.63 7.86 -1.94
C GLY A 68 10.41 8.80 -3.14
N LEU A 69 11.46 9.06 -3.93
CA LEU A 69 11.38 9.88 -5.14
C LEU A 69 10.48 9.26 -6.21
N ALA A 70 10.52 7.93 -6.35
CA ALA A 70 9.63 7.22 -7.25
C ALA A 70 8.16 7.33 -6.83
N GLY A 71 7.88 7.49 -5.54
CA GLY A 71 6.54 7.83 -5.04
C GLY A 71 6.05 9.18 -5.58
N ILE A 72 6.92 10.19 -5.68
CA ILE A 72 6.59 11.47 -6.34
C ILE A 72 6.25 11.22 -7.81
N GLY A 73 7.04 10.40 -8.51
CA GLY A 73 6.74 9.97 -9.88
C GLY A 73 5.36 9.30 -9.98
N GLY A 74 5.03 8.42 -9.04
CA GLY A 74 3.71 7.79 -8.92
C GLY A 74 2.58 8.80 -8.75
N SER A 75 2.76 9.87 -7.96
CA SER A 75 1.76 10.92 -7.80
C SER A 75 1.54 11.73 -9.08
N ILE A 76 2.60 11.98 -9.85
CA ILE A 76 2.50 12.64 -11.17
C ILE A 76 1.73 11.74 -12.16
N LEU A 77 2.01 10.44 -12.15
CA LEU A 77 1.27 9.47 -12.98
C LEU A 77 -0.21 9.42 -12.60
N TYR A 78 -0.51 9.46 -11.31
CA TYR A 78 -1.89 9.55 -10.82
C TYR A 78 -2.60 10.80 -11.34
N ALA A 79 -1.97 11.98 -11.21
CA ALA A 79 -2.54 13.25 -11.66
C ALA A 79 -2.81 13.29 -13.18
N LYS A 80 -2.03 12.55 -13.98
CA LYS A 80 -2.21 12.41 -15.43
C LYS A 80 -3.17 11.28 -15.81
N SER A 81 -3.52 10.39 -14.88
CA SER A 81 -4.46 9.30 -15.12
C SER A 81 -5.88 9.87 -15.06
N ASN A 82 -6.41 10.33 -16.19
CA ASN A 82 -7.84 10.60 -16.34
C ASN A 82 -8.61 9.34 -15.98
N GLU A 83 -9.87 9.46 -15.52
CA GLU A 83 -10.85 8.44 -15.12
C GLU A 83 -10.62 7.01 -15.67
N ALA A 84 -9.39 6.55 -15.58
CA ALA A 84 -9.00 5.22 -16.01
C ALA A 84 -9.73 4.21 -15.14
N GLY A 85 -10.26 3.19 -15.80
CA GLY A 85 -11.05 2.15 -15.16
C GLY A 85 -10.36 1.53 -13.94
N PHE A 86 -11.14 0.89 -13.10
CA PHE A 86 -10.71 0.23 -11.86
C PHE A 86 -9.45 -0.64 -12.02
N CYS A 87 -9.36 -1.42 -13.11
CA CYS A 87 -8.21 -2.29 -13.35
C CYS A 87 -6.88 -1.53 -13.40
N ARG A 88 -6.85 -0.36 -14.03
CA ARG A 88 -5.61 0.42 -14.13
C ARG A 88 -5.27 1.12 -12.81
N ASN A 89 -6.26 1.61 -12.09
CA ASN A 89 -6.05 2.50 -10.96
C ASN A 89 -5.85 1.78 -9.61
N ILE A 90 -6.41 0.59 -9.43
CA ILE A 90 -6.25 -0.19 -8.18
C ILE A 90 -5.55 -1.53 -8.44
N PHE A 91 -6.03 -2.31 -9.41
CA PHE A 91 -5.51 -3.65 -9.63
C PHE A 91 -4.04 -3.65 -10.08
N ALA A 92 -3.66 -2.77 -11.02
CA ALA A 92 -2.30 -2.72 -11.51
C ALA A 92 -1.27 -2.33 -10.44
N PRO A 93 -1.48 -1.27 -9.60
CA PRO A 93 -0.59 -0.99 -8.47
C PRO A 93 -0.52 -2.12 -7.45
N VAL A 94 -1.64 -2.76 -7.10
CA VAL A 94 -1.65 -3.91 -6.19
C VAL A 94 -0.80 -5.05 -6.74
N LEU A 95 -1.00 -5.40 -8.00
CA LEU A 95 -0.21 -6.43 -8.68
C LEU A 95 1.28 -6.04 -8.74
N GLY A 96 1.58 -4.77 -9.04
CA GLY A 96 2.95 -4.25 -9.04
C GLY A 96 3.63 -4.38 -7.68
N ILE A 97 2.92 -4.12 -6.58
CA ILE A 97 3.44 -4.31 -5.21
C ILE A 97 3.72 -5.80 -4.96
N ILE A 98 2.79 -6.71 -5.30
CA ILE A 98 2.97 -8.16 -5.14
C ILE A 98 4.20 -8.64 -5.90
N ILE A 99 4.34 -8.22 -7.16
CA ILE A 99 5.50 -8.57 -7.99
C ILE A 99 6.79 -8.03 -7.39
N SER A 100 6.80 -6.77 -6.93
CA SER A 100 7.98 -6.17 -6.30
C SER A 100 8.42 -6.92 -5.05
N LEU A 101 7.48 -7.26 -4.18
CA LEU A 101 7.74 -8.05 -2.97
C LEU A 101 8.30 -9.43 -3.32
N PHE A 102 7.69 -10.12 -4.30
CA PHE A 102 8.16 -11.43 -4.74
C PHE A 102 9.56 -11.39 -5.36
N LEU A 103 9.86 -10.35 -6.11
CA LEU A 103 11.15 -10.19 -6.79
C LEU A 103 12.26 -9.64 -5.89
N LEU A 104 11.96 -9.18 -4.68
CA LEU A 104 12.95 -8.60 -3.76
C LEU A 104 14.09 -9.56 -3.42
N GLN A 105 13.83 -10.86 -3.35
CA GLN A 105 14.84 -11.88 -3.05
C GLN A 105 15.82 -12.15 -4.18
N TYR A 106 15.58 -11.62 -5.38
CA TYR A 106 16.47 -11.78 -6.51
C TYR A 106 17.33 -10.52 -6.69
N SER A 107 18.59 -10.68 -7.02
CA SER A 107 19.49 -9.56 -7.30
C SER A 107 20.43 -9.95 -8.46
N PRO A 108 19.89 -10.04 -9.70
CA PRO A 108 20.63 -10.56 -10.84
C PRO A 108 21.78 -9.64 -11.28
N PHE A 109 21.76 -8.35 -10.92
CA PHE A 109 22.82 -7.38 -11.21
C PHE A 109 22.77 -6.21 -10.21
N TYR A 110 23.89 -5.48 -10.08
CA TYR A 110 24.11 -4.47 -9.04
C TYR A 110 23.01 -3.39 -8.94
N LEU A 111 22.50 -2.88 -10.07
CA LEU A 111 21.49 -1.82 -10.08
C LEU A 111 20.05 -2.34 -9.96
N TYR A 112 19.85 -3.65 -9.99
CA TYR A 112 18.52 -4.26 -9.95
C TYR A 112 17.65 -3.80 -8.76
N PRO A 113 18.16 -3.73 -7.51
CA PRO A 113 17.36 -3.28 -6.38
C PRO A 113 16.84 -1.86 -6.55
N LEU A 114 17.62 -0.94 -7.18
CA LEU A 114 17.19 0.44 -7.42
C LEU A 114 15.99 0.52 -8.35
N PHE A 115 15.99 -0.25 -9.45
CA PHE A 115 14.84 -0.32 -10.35
C PHE A 115 13.62 -0.93 -9.65
N LEU A 116 13.83 -1.98 -8.86
CA LEU A 116 12.76 -2.67 -8.16
C LEU A 116 12.09 -1.75 -7.11
N VAL A 117 12.88 -1.08 -6.28
CA VAL A 117 12.34 -0.16 -5.26
C VAL A 117 11.71 1.08 -5.89
N ALA A 118 12.21 1.57 -7.03
CA ALA A 118 11.58 2.65 -7.77
C ALA A 118 10.18 2.24 -8.27
N PHE A 119 10.08 1.08 -8.89
CA PHE A 119 8.79 0.54 -9.34
C PHE A 119 7.83 0.32 -8.17
N TRP A 120 8.32 -0.27 -7.08
CA TRP A 120 7.55 -0.52 -5.87
C TRP A 120 7.06 0.79 -5.21
N GLY A 121 7.94 1.80 -5.06
CA GLY A 121 7.59 3.11 -4.52
C GLY A 121 6.52 3.84 -5.34
N ALA A 122 6.59 3.76 -6.67
CA ALA A 122 5.55 4.30 -7.54
C ALA A 122 4.21 3.56 -7.37
N CYS A 123 4.24 2.22 -7.29
CA CYS A 123 3.02 1.41 -7.12
C CYS A 123 2.33 1.68 -5.78
N ILE A 124 3.07 1.79 -4.66
CA ILE A 124 2.45 2.05 -3.35
C ILE A 124 1.82 3.45 -3.30
N MET A 125 2.46 4.44 -3.92
CA MET A 125 1.89 5.80 -4.01
C MET A 125 0.62 5.81 -4.86
N LEU A 126 0.63 5.16 -6.03
CA LEU A 126 -0.55 5.01 -6.89
C LEU A 126 -1.69 4.32 -6.14
N PHE A 127 -1.40 3.22 -5.42
CA PHE A 127 -2.39 2.53 -4.58
C PHE A 127 -2.97 3.46 -3.52
N SER A 128 -2.12 4.19 -2.79
CA SER A 128 -2.53 5.09 -1.71
C SER A 128 -3.46 6.19 -2.22
N LEU A 129 -3.08 6.92 -3.29
CA LEU A 129 -3.88 8.01 -3.84
C LEU A 129 -5.22 7.53 -4.39
N ASN A 130 -5.22 6.42 -5.13
CA ASN A 130 -6.47 5.83 -5.64
C ASN A 130 -7.37 5.31 -4.51
N GLY A 131 -6.78 4.79 -3.42
CA GLY A 131 -7.51 4.38 -2.24
C GLY A 131 -8.25 5.56 -1.58
N HIS A 132 -7.56 6.68 -1.37
CA HIS A 132 -8.15 7.91 -0.83
C HIS A 132 -9.30 8.43 -1.70
N GLU A 133 -9.10 8.51 -3.03
CA GLU A 133 -10.16 8.93 -3.96
C GLU A 133 -11.40 8.04 -3.83
N ARG A 134 -11.22 6.73 -3.74
CA ARG A 134 -12.34 5.79 -3.65
C ARG A 134 -13.08 5.86 -2.33
N VAL A 135 -12.39 6.12 -1.21
CA VAL A 135 -13.08 6.39 0.07
C VAL A 135 -14.02 7.57 -0.07
N ILE A 136 -13.54 8.68 -0.67
CA ILE A 136 -14.36 9.88 -0.91
C ILE A 136 -15.57 9.56 -1.80
N ARG A 137 -15.36 8.80 -2.88
CA ARG A 137 -16.46 8.41 -3.81
C ARG A 137 -17.47 7.49 -3.16
N PHE A 138 -17.03 6.50 -2.39
CA PHE A 138 -17.91 5.52 -1.76
C PHE A 138 -18.62 6.03 -0.50
N ALA A 139 -18.15 7.12 0.07
CA ALA A 139 -18.68 7.70 1.31
C ALA A 139 -18.82 9.23 1.24
N SER A 140 -19.32 9.76 0.12
CA SER A 140 -19.46 11.22 -0.11
C SER A 140 -20.35 11.94 0.91
N ASP A 141 -21.28 11.25 1.55
CA ASP A 141 -22.18 11.74 2.59
C ASP A 141 -21.60 11.62 4.02
N ALA A 142 -20.47 10.94 4.21
CA ALA A 142 -19.80 10.72 5.49
C ALA A 142 -18.28 10.65 5.33
N THR A 143 -17.71 11.49 4.47
CA THR A 143 -16.31 11.44 4.03
C THR A 143 -15.33 11.51 5.19
N ASP A 144 -15.53 12.41 6.16
CA ASP A 144 -14.60 12.61 7.28
C ASP A 144 -14.47 11.34 8.14
N VAL A 145 -15.59 10.68 8.45
CA VAL A 145 -15.59 9.43 9.23
C VAL A 145 -14.97 8.29 8.43
N ALA A 146 -15.31 8.16 7.15
CA ALA A 146 -14.76 7.11 6.29
C ALA A 146 -13.25 7.28 6.08
N MET A 147 -12.76 8.50 5.90
CA MET A 147 -11.34 8.81 5.78
C MET A 147 -10.57 8.58 7.08
N SER A 148 -11.17 8.92 8.23
CA SER A 148 -10.57 8.64 9.54
C SER A 148 -10.40 7.14 9.77
N LEU A 149 -11.42 6.34 9.41
CA LEU A 149 -11.34 4.87 9.46
C LEU A 149 -10.26 4.35 8.51
N TYR A 150 -10.21 4.85 7.26
CA TYR A 150 -9.21 4.45 6.28
C TYR A 150 -7.79 4.72 6.78
N SER A 151 -7.54 5.92 7.33
CA SER A 151 -6.25 6.29 7.91
C SER A 151 -5.89 5.42 9.12
N GLY A 152 -6.85 5.15 10.00
CA GLY A 152 -6.67 4.25 11.13
C GLY A 152 -6.30 2.84 10.69
N ILE A 153 -7.01 2.29 9.72
CA ILE A 153 -6.74 0.96 9.13
C ILE A 153 -5.37 0.91 8.48
N PHE A 154 -4.98 1.96 7.75
CA PHE A 154 -3.66 2.07 7.13
C PHE A 154 -2.55 2.01 8.21
N ASN A 155 -2.69 2.78 9.30
CA ASN A 155 -1.72 2.78 10.41
C ASN A 155 -1.68 1.44 11.16
N ILE A 156 -2.82 0.77 11.35
CA ILE A 156 -2.86 -0.59 11.90
C ILE A 156 -2.08 -1.55 10.98
N GLY A 157 -2.25 -1.41 9.65
CA GLY A 157 -1.50 -2.20 8.68
C GLY A 157 0.01 -1.99 8.78
N ILE A 158 0.48 -0.74 8.97
CA ILE A 158 1.90 -0.42 9.22
C ILE A 158 2.42 -1.17 10.43
N GLY A 159 1.77 -1.02 11.58
CA GLY A 159 2.18 -1.66 12.83
C GLY A 159 2.14 -3.19 12.75
N ALA A 160 1.06 -3.74 12.21
CA ALA A 160 0.89 -5.18 12.04
C ALA A 160 1.96 -5.77 11.09
N GLY A 161 2.30 -5.06 10.02
CA GLY A 161 3.33 -5.46 9.07
C GLY A 161 4.72 -5.46 9.70
N ALA A 162 5.08 -4.40 10.43
CA ALA A 162 6.36 -4.33 11.13
C ALA A 162 6.50 -5.45 12.18
N LEU A 163 5.44 -5.71 12.95
CA LEU A 163 5.41 -6.78 13.95
C LEU A 163 5.51 -8.17 13.30
N ALA A 164 4.69 -8.45 12.29
CA ALA A 164 4.71 -9.73 11.58
C ALA A 164 6.06 -9.95 10.88
N GLY A 165 6.63 -8.91 10.27
CA GLY A 165 7.97 -8.95 9.68
C GLY A 165 9.04 -9.33 10.71
N GLY A 166 9.00 -8.74 11.92
CA GLY A 166 9.90 -9.12 13.01
C GLY A 166 9.79 -10.59 13.41
N LEU A 167 8.56 -11.11 13.50
CA LEU A 167 8.34 -12.54 13.77
C LEU A 167 8.89 -13.43 12.65
N PHE A 168 8.70 -13.07 11.39
CA PHE A 168 9.28 -13.83 10.27
C PHE A 168 10.80 -13.79 10.28
N VAL A 169 11.41 -12.63 10.51
CA VAL A 169 12.87 -12.48 10.58
C VAL A 169 13.45 -13.35 11.69
N THR A 170 12.84 -13.36 12.87
CA THR A 170 13.36 -14.12 14.03
C THR A 170 13.18 -15.62 13.89
N GLN A 171 12.12 -16.09 13.25
CA GLN A 171 11.78 -17.52 13.18
C GLN A 171 12.24 -18.18 11.88
N MET A 172 12.23 -17.45 10.77
CA MET A 172 12.46 -18.01 9.42
C MET A 172 13.63 -17.36 8.68
N GLY A 173 14.19 -16.29 9.26
CA GLY A 173 15.31 -15.53 8.67
C GLY A 173 14.86 -14.41 7.72
N LEU A 174 15.82 -13.51 7.44
CA LEU A 174 15.61 -12.29 6.69
C LEU A 174 15.53 -12.51 5.17
N SER A 175 16.14 -13.59 4.66
CA SER A 175 16.35 -13.80 3.22
C SER A 175 15.06 -13.88 2.39
N LEU A 176 13.95 -14.33 2.98
CA LEU A 176 12.67 -14.51 2.31
C LEU A 176 11.62 -13.47 2.74
N ILE A 177 12.05 -12.33 3.33
CA ILE A 177 11.11 -11.33 3.88
C ILE A 177 10.15 -10.78 2.80
N GLY A 178 10.64 -10.57 1.58
CA GLY A 178 9.81 -10.17 0.44
C GLY A 178 8.80 -11.23 0.04
N PHE A 179 9.20 -12.51 0.05
CA PHE A 179 8.30 -13.63 -0.26
C PHE A 179 7.14 -13.73 0.73
N TYR A 180 7.39 -13.57 2.04
CA TYR A 180 6.33 -13.57 3.04
C TYR A 180 5.36 -12.39 2.86
N GLY A 181 5.88 -11.21 2.55
CA GLY A 181 5.07 -10.07 2.18
C GLY A 181 4.21 -10.35 0.93
N ALA A 182 4.82 -10.89 -0.14
CA ALA A 182 4.10 -11.23 -1.36
C ALA A 182 2.99 -12.25 -1.11
N LEU A 183 3.27 -13.30 -0.35
CA LEU A 183 2.29 -14.35 -0.03
C LEU A 183 1.07 -13.78 0.71
N LEU A 184 1.28 -12.90 1.69
CA LEU A 184 0.20 -12.22 2.40
C LEU A 184 -0.55 -11.21 1.49
N ALA A 185 0.11 -10.66 0.48
CA ALA A 185 -0.52 -9.71 -0.45
C ALA A 185 -1.42 -10.40 -1.50
N VAL A 186 -1.20 -11.66 -1.86
CA VAL A 186 -2.00 -12.37 -2.89
C VAL A 186 -3.50 -12.32 -2.64
N PRO A 187 -4.02 -12.55 -1.41
CA PRO A 187 -5.46 -12.46 -1.13
C PRO A 187 -6.08 -11.09 -1.46
N THR A 188 -5.28 -10.02 -1.55
CA THR A 188 -5.78 -8.68 -1.89
C THR A 188 -6.40 -8.61 -3.28
N LEU A 189 -6.00 -9.48 -4.20
CA LEU A 189 -6.58 -9.59 -5.54
C LEU A 189 -8.08 -9.99 -5.49
N ILE A 190 -8.49 -10.77 -4.48
CA ILE A 190 -9.88 -11.13 -4.23
C ILE A 190 -10.68 -9.88 -3.84
N PHE A 191 -10.12 -9.03 -2.96
CA PHE A 191 -10.78 -7.78 -2.58
C PHE A 191 -10.88 -6.82 -3.76
N CYS A 192 -9.86 -6.74 -4.63
CA CYS A 192 -9.94 -5.96 -5.87
C CYS A 192 -11.14 -6.39 -6.73
N TYR A 193 -11.34 -7.70 -6.90
CA TYR A 193 -12.49 -8.22 -7.64
C TYR A 193 -13.82 -7.80 -7.01
N PHE A 194 -13.96 -7.94 -5.70
CA PHE A 194 -15.20 -7.55 -5.01
C PHE A 194 -15.46 -6.04 -5.00
N ILE A 195 -14.41 -5.21 -4.95
CA ILE A 195 -14.58 -3.76 -5.08
C ILE A 195 -15.12 -3.43 -6.48
N GLN A 196 -14.53 -4.01 -7.53
CA GLN A 196 -14.99 -3.80 -8.92
C GLN A 196 -16.44 -4.22 -9.11
N LYS A 197 -16.86 -5.35 -8.51
CA LYS A 197 -18.21 -5.87 -8.64
C LYS A 197 -19.26 -5.03 -7.89
N ASN A 198 -18.87 -4.32 -6.83
CA ASN A 198 -19.79 -3.59 -5.94
C ASN A 198 -19.62 -2.06 -6.06
N ALA A 199 -18.74 -1.55 -6.95
CA ALA A 199 -18.58 -0.13 -7.28
C ALA A 199 -19.57 0.29 -8.35
#